data_761156d47d560ace7186056cbb87d5a4
#
_entry.id   761156d47d560ace7186056cbb87d5a4
#
_cell.length_a   1.000
_cell.length_b   1.000
_cell.length_c   1.000
_cell.angle_alpha   90.00
_cell.angle_beta   90.00
_cell.angle_gamma   90.00
#
_symmetry.space_group_name_H-M   'P 1'
#
loop_
_entity.id
_entity.type
_entity.pdbx_description
1 polymer ?
#
loop_
_entity_poly.entity_id
_entity_poly.type
_entity_poly.pdbx_seq_one_letter_code
_entity_poly.pdbx_strand_id
1 'polypeptide(L)'
;MRIEMDKIYCGDSLQVLQTLPENAVDCCVTSPPYYALRDYGADGQIGREATPEEYVSRITAVFHEVKRVLTPEGTCWLNIADTYCGTGSKADHQDPKYPKGRNGQQVAFNHRAPGCKPKDLIGIPWLVALALRGDGWYLRSSIIWHKTNPMPESTRDRPTRCYEYVFLLTKSKKYYYDWQAVAEPIAPTTAGRLKSGVSKGNKYNVTVPGQNQPQKINRPREKGAYADEMISPVRSRRNVWQINTASVSYTHLTLPTIR
;
A
#
# COMPACT_ATOMS: atom_id res chain seq x y z
N MET A 1 -4.67 26.83 -12.97
CA MET A 1 -3.37 26.63 -13.65
C MET A 1 -3.51 25.47 -14.64
N ARG A 2 -2.88 25.48 -15.80
CA ARG A 2 -2.89 24.32 -16.73
C ARG A 2 -1.77 23.37 -16.32
N ILE A 3 -2.04 22.06 -16.25
CA ILE A 3 -0.99 21.08 -15.99
C ILE A 3 -0.08 21.01 -17.21
N GLU A 4 1.23 21.17 -16.98
CA GLU A 4 2.25 20.98 -18.00
C GLU A 4 2.78 19.54 -17.84
N MET A 5 2.90 18.83 -18.97
CA MET A 5 3.47 17.48 -18.99
C MET A 5 4.97 17.50 -18.66
N ASP A 6 5.47 16.45 -18.04
CA ASP A 6 6.90 16.26 -17.72
C ASP A 6 7.50 17.37 -16.83
N LYS A 7 6.68 18.00 -16.00
CA LYS A 7 7.09 19.08 -15.11
C LYS A 7 7.10 18.66 -13.65
N ILE A 8 8.14 19.09 -12.93
CA ILE A 8 8.22 18.94 -11.47
C ILE A 8 7.69 20.21 -10.83
N TYR A 9 6.67 20.07 -9.98
CA TYR A 9 6.13 21.16 -9.17
C TYR A 9 6.72 21.07 -7.77
N CYS A 10 7.49 22.08 -7.36
CA CYS A 10 8.10 22.14 -6.04
C CYS A 10 7.24 23.03 -5.12
N GLY A 11 6.92 22.54 -3.92
CA GLY A 11 6.16 23.28 -2.92
C GLY A 11 5.47 22.37 -1.92
N ASP A 12 4.68 22.95 -1.01
CA ASP A 12 3.77 22.21 -0.15
C ASP A 12 2.74 21.46 -0.99
N SER A 13 2.60 20.15 -0.75
CA SER A 13 1.79 19.27 -1.59
C SER A 13 0.31 19.69 -1.62
N LEU A 14 -0.25 20.09 -0.48
CA LEU A 14 -1.64 20.55 -0.41
C LEU A 14 -1.84 21.83 -1.20
N GLN A 15 -0.96 22.81 -1.02
CA GLN A 15 -1.03 24.10 -1.73
C GLN A 15 -0.86 23.91 -3.24
N VAL A 16 0.11 23.09 -3.66
CA VAL A 16 0.32 22.79 -5.07
C VAL A 16 -0.90 22.11 -5.69
N LEU A 17 -1.44 21.09 -5.04
CA LEU A 17 -2.64 20.37 -5.53
C LEU A 17 -3.84 21.33 -5.69
N GLN A 18 -4.05 22.27 -4.78
CA GLN A 18 -5.13 23.26 -4.85
C GLN A 18 -5.04 24.18 -6.08
N THR A 19 -3.85 24.35 -6.65
CA THR A 19 -3.69 25.14 -7.89
C THR A 19 -4.00 24.35 -9.16
N LEU A 20 -4.08 23.02 -9.08
CA LEU A 20 -4.32 22.15 -10.22
C LEU A 20 -5.82 22.07 -10.53
N PRO A 21 -6.20 21.96 -11.82
CA PRO A 21 -7.60 21.81 -12.21
C PRO A 21 -8.16 20.46 -11.76
N GLU A 22 -9.49 20.43 -11.62
CA GLU A 22 -10.20 19.17 -11.37
C GLU A 22 -10.15 18.24 -12.58
N ASN A 23 -10.20 16.92 -12.31
CA ASN A 23 -10.32 15.88 -13.33
C ASN A 23 -9.22 15.95 -14.42
N ALA A 24 -8.00 16.25 -14.03
CA ALA A 24 -6.89 16.51 -14.95
C ALA A 24 -5.74 15.50 -14.84
N VAL A 25 -5.82 14.55 -13.90
CA VAL A 25 -4.79 13.55 -13.64
C VAL A 25 -5.40 12.15 -13.69
N ASP A 26 -4.81 11.23 -14.45
CA ASP A 26 -5.34 9.87 -14.59
C ASP A 26 -4.87 8.92 -13.50
N CYS A 27 -3.69 9.15 -12.94
CA CYS A 27 -3.11 8.27 -11.93
C CYS A 27 -2.24 9.04 -10.95
N CYS A 28 -2.34 8.68 -9.68
CA CYS A 28 -1.43 9.09 -8.62
C CYS A 28 -0.73 7.87 -8.04
N VAL A 29 0.61 7.88 -8.01
CA VAL A 29 1.41 6.87 -7.32
C VAL A 29 2.29 7.59 -6.31
N THR A 30 2.16 7.28 -5.02
CA THR A 30 2.86 8.04 -3.99
C THR A 30 3.15 7.24 -2.73
N SER A 31 4.24 7.64 -2.06
CA SER A 31 4.61 7.29 -0.69
C SER A 31 4.72 8.59 0.11
N PRO A 32 3.70 9.02 0.84
CA PRO A 32 3.80 10.21 1.68
C PRO A 32 4.83 9.99 2.80
N PRO A 33 5.29 11.06 3.49
CA PRO A 33 6.10 10.89 4.68
C PRO A 33 5.40 9.98 5.70
N TYR A 34 6.09 8.95 6.17
CA TYR A 34 5.53 8.00 7.14
C TYR A 34 5.52 8.59 8.55
N TYR A 35 4.50 8.27 9.33
CA TYR A 35 4.35 8.74 10.70
C TYR A 35 5.55 8.34 11.57
N ALA A 36 6.14 9.32 12.23
CA ALA A 36 7.24 9.19 13.20
C ALA A 36 8.49 8.45 12.64
N LEU A 37 8.69 8.43 11.31
CA LEU A 37 9.80 7.69 10.73
C LEU A 37 11.02 8.57 10.43
N ARG A 38 10.83 9.72 9.80
CA ARG A 38 11.93 10.59 9.36
C ARG A 38 11.68 12.06 9.66
N ASP A 39 12.75 12.74 10.02
CA ASP A 39 12.80 14.19 10.05
C ASP A 39 13.51 14.69 8.78
N TYR A 40 12.82 15.49 7.99
CA TYR A 40 13.37 16.10 6.79
C TYR A 40 13.87 17.52 7.04
N GLY A 41 13.75 18.03 8.29
CA GLY A 41 14.20 19.35 8.69
C GLY A 41 13.38 20.50 8.07
N ALA A 42 12.15 20.24 7.68
CA ALA A 42 11.24 21.24 7.13
C ALA A 42 10.14 21.56 8.15
N ASP A 43 9.92 22.85 8.38
CA ASP A 43 8.85 23.30 9.26
C ASP A 43 7.49 22.84 8.70
N GLY A 44 6.63 22.35 9.59
CA GLY A 44 5.30 21.88 9.19
C GLY A 44 5.29 20.61 8.34
N GLN A 45 6.39 19.86 8.24
CA GLN A 45 6.41 18.58 7.50
C GLN A 45 5.35 17.60 8.04
N ILE A 46 4.79 16.81 7.12
CA ILE A 46 3.92 15.68 7.45
C ILE A 46 4.79 14.53 8.00
N GLY A 47 4.26 13.77 8.97
CA GLY A 47 4.91 12.62 9.59
C GLY A 47 5.54 12.92 10.95
N ARG A 48 5.38 14.14 11.47
CA ARG A 48 5.88 14.55 12.80
C ARG A 48 4.78 15.05 13.74
N GLU A 49 3.57 14.79 13.41
CA GLU A 49 2.42 15.14 14.23
C GLU A 49 2.51 14.49 15.62
N ALA A 50 1.92 15.15 16.62
CA ALA A 50 1.95 14.68 18.00
C ALA A 50 1.14 13.38 18.18
N THR A 51 0.11 13.19 17.37
CA THR A 51 -0.77 12.03 17.44
C THR A 51 -0.97 11.36 16.08
N PRO A 52 -1.28 10.05 16.05
CA PRO A 52 -1.67 9.36 14.82
C PRO A 52 -2.89 9.98 14.14
N GLU A 53 -3.84 10.49 14.93
CA GLU A 53 -5.08 11.11 14.45
C GLU A 53 -4.79 12.41 13.69
N GLU A 54 -3.90 13.25 14.21
CA GLU A 54 -3.46 14.48 13.53
C GLU A 54 -2.77 14.15 12.20
N TYR A 55 -1.89 13.14 12.21
CA TYR A 55 -1.25 12.66 10.98
C TYR A 55 -2.28 12.19 9.95
N VAL A 56 -3.22 11.34 10.37
CA VAL A 56 -4.28 10.83 9.50
C VAL A 56 -5.13 11.97 8.94
N SER A 57 -5.47 12.96 9.76
CA SER A 57 -6.22 14.14 9.33
C SER A 57 -5.47 14.93 8.25
N ARG A 58 -4.17 15.18 8.43
CA ARG A 58 -3.35 15.90 7.45
C ARG A 58 -3.20 15.13 6.14
N ILE A 59 -2.94 13.84 6.23
CA ILE A 59 -2.90 12.96 5.04
C ILE A 59 -4.24 12.98 4.32
N THR A 60 -5.34 12.88 5.05
CA THR A 60 -6.69 12.91 4.45
C THR A 60 -6.93 14.22 3.71
N ALA A 61 -6.53 15.35 4.25
CA ALA A 61 -6.67 16.65 3.58
C ALA A 61 -5.89 16.71 2.24
N VAL A 62 -4.66 16.19 2.20
CA VAL A 62 -3.88 16.10 0.95
C VAL A 62 -4.58 15.18 -0.05
N PHE A 63 -5.03 14.00 0.39
CA PHE A 63 -5.68 13.04 -0.50
C PHE A 63 -7.08 13.45 -0.94
N HIS A 64 -7.76 14.33 -0.20
CA HIS A 64 -8.98 15.00 -0.66
C HIS A 64 -8.71 15.79 -1.95
N GLU A 65 -7.63 16.56 -1.99
CA GLU A 65 -7.22 17.29 -3.19
C GLU A 65 -6.71 16.35 -4.30
N VAL A 66 -6.00 15.27 -3.96
CA VAL A 66 -5.64 14.23 -4.94
C VAL A 66 -6.91 13.69 -5.61
N LYS A 67 -7.95 13.39 -4.83
CA LYS A 67 -9.24 12.91 -5.36
C LYS A 67 -9.91 13.95 -6.28
N ARG A 68 -9.84 15.24 -5.93
CA ARG A 68 -10.40 16.32 -6.75
C ARG A 68 -9.71 16.37 -8.11
N VAL A 69 -8.39 16.33 -8.15
CA VAL A 69 -7.62 16.45 -9.41
C VAL A 69 -7.64 15.19 -10.26
N LEU A 70 -7.90 14.00 -9.69
CA LEU A 70 -8.05 12.78 -10.47
C LEU A 70 -9.28 12.82 -11.38
N THR A 71 -9.16 12.24 -12.57
CA THR A 71 -10.29 12.00 -13.48
C THR A 71 -11.30 11.03 -12.83
N PRO A 72 -12.56 10.99 -13.31
CA PRO A 72 -13.57 10.06 -12.77
C PRO A 72 -13.14 8.60 -12.80
N GLU A 73 -12.33 8.19 -13.77
CA GLU A 73 -11.78 6.83 -13.91
C GLU A 73 -10.37 6.69 -13.32
N GLY A 74 -9.85 7.76 -12.71
CA GLY A 74 -8.51 7.83 -12.16
C GLY A 74 -8.29 6.92 -10.96
N THR A 75 -7.04 6.51 -10.78
CA THR A 75 -6.60 5.62 -9.70
C THR A 75 -5.53 6.26 -8.84
N CYS A 76 -5.51 5.91 -7.56
CA CYS A 76 -4.46 6.28 -6.65
C CYS A 76 -3.84 5.03 -6.00
N TRP A 77 -2.52 4.94 -6.05
CA TRP A 77 -1.72 3.85 -5.49
C TRP A 77 -0.89 4.42 -4.34
N LEU A 78 -1.38 4.20 -3.13
CA LEU A 78 -0.79 4.72 -1.91
C LEU A 78 0.08 3.66 -1.25
N ASN A 79 1.39 3.85 -1.28
CA ASN A 79 2.32 3.03 -0.49
C ASN A 79 2.51 3.65 0.89
N ILE A 80 2.33 2.86 1.93
CA ILE A 80 2.48 3.30 3.31
C ILE A 80 2.89 2.13 4.22
N ALA A 81 3.85 2.39 5.11
CA ALA A 81 4.29 1.43 6.10
C ALA A 81 3.80 1.82 7.49
N ASP A 82 3.70 0.81 8.34
CA ASP A 82 3.35 0.98 9.74
C ASP A 82 4.57 1.31 10.61
N THR A 83 4.34 1.75 11.82
CA THR A 83 5.38 1.99 12.83
C THR A 83 4.94 1.49 14.20
N TYR A 84 5.90 1.34 15.09
CA TYR A 84 5.65 0.92 16.47
C TYR A 84 5.68 2.12 17.41
N CYS A 85 4.82 2.09 18.42
CA CYS A 85 4.85 3.04 19.50
C CYS A 85 6.16 2.93 20.25
N GLY A 86 6.87 4.04 20.37
CA GLY A 86 8.14 4.12 21.11
C GLY A 86 7.93 3.98 22.61
N THR A 87 9.02 3.75 23.32
CA THR A 87 9.02 3.64 24.79
C THR A 87 8.92 4.99 25.46
N GLY A 88 9.08 6.09 24.71
CA GLY A 88 9.13 7.46 25.25
C GLY A 88 10.41 7.74 26.06
N SER A 89 11.33 6.79 26.16
CA SER A 89 12.65 7.08 26.70
C SER A 89 13.35 8.05 25.73
N LYS A 90 13.88 9.14 26.25
CA LYS A 90 14.78 9.99 25.47
C LYS A 90 15.86 9.07 24.95
N ALA A 91 15.92 8.90 23.63
CA ALA A 91 17.02 8.17 23.01
C ALA A 91 18.29 9.04 23.11
N ASP A 92 18.82 9.13 24.31
CA ASP A 92 20.08 9.79 24.62
C ASP A 92 21.28 8.91 24.22
N HIS A 93 21.02 7.86 23.46
CA HIS A 93 22.04 7.10 22.76
C HIS A 93 22.32 7.75 21.41
N GLN A 94 22.80 9.00 21.45
CA GLN A 94 23.65 9.47 20.36
C GLN A 94 24.84 8.51 20.34
N ASP A 95 24.91 7.69 19.29
CA ASP A 95 26.13 6.91 19.05
C ASP A 95 27.29 7.90 19.00
N PRO A 96 28.25 7.87 19.98
CA PRO A 96 29.37 8.83 20.01
C PRO A 96 30.15 8.88 18.69
N LYS A 97 30.06 7.79 17.91
CA LYS A 97 30.69 7.66 16.60
C LYS A 97 29.91 8.37 15.48
N TYR A 98 28.62 8.63 15.69
CA TYR A 98 27.73 9.23 14.72
C TYR A 98 26.75 10.21 15.39
N PRO A 99 27.23 11.34 15.95
CA PRO A 99 26.40 12.26 16.71
C PRO A 99 25.29 12.93 15.90
N LYS A 100 25.37 12.88 14.57
CA LYS A 100 24.33 13.35 13.63
C LYS A 100 23.58 12.21 12.92
N GLY A 101 23.68 10.96 13.42
CA GLY A 101 23.17 9.78 12.74
C GLY A 101 24.07 9.32 11.57
N ARG A 102 23.95 8.05 11.16
CA ARG A 102 24.64 7.56 9.97
C ARG A 102 24.08 8.29 8.74
N ASN A 103 24.95 8.88 7.95
CA ASN A 103 24.62 9.62 6.72
C ASN A 103 23.77 10.89 6.92
N GLY A 104 23.88 11.57 8.07
CA GLY A 104 23.07 12.77 8.36
C GLY A 104 21.59 12.50 8.61
N GLN A 105 21.17 11.25 8.67
CA GLN A 105 19.82 10.89 9.09
C GLN A 105 19.74 11.06 10.61
N GLN A 106 18.82 11.89 11.05
CA GLN A 106 18.52 12.01 12.48
C GLN A 106 18.05 10.66 13.02
N VAL A 107 18.45 10.34 14.24
CA VAL A 107 18.10 9.11 14.95
C VAL A 107 16.60 8.90 14.91
N ALA A 108 16.18 7.65 14.69
CA ALA A 108 14.78 7.27 14.67
C ALA A 108 14.04 7.86 15.89
N PHE A 109 13.02 8.64 15.61
CA PHE A 109 12.24 9.34 16.62
C PHE A 109 11.51 8.30 17.48
N ASN A 110 11.91 8.24 18.77
CA ASN A 110 11.27 7.33 19.73
C ASN A 110 9.96 7.94 20.22
N HIS A 111 8.97 8.00 19.32
CA HIS A 111 7.71 8.69 19.53
C HIS A 111 6.74 7.82 20.34
N ARG A 112 6.22 8.38 21.42
CA ARG A 112 5.13 7.77 22.18
C ARG A 112 3.80 8.27 21.63
N ALA A 113 3.13 7.43 20.86
CA ALA A 113 1.80 7.75 20.35
C ALA A 113 0.76 7.70 21.48
N PRO A 114 -0.03 8.76 21.71
CA PRO A 114 -1.13 8.74 22.65
C PRO A 114 -2.08 7.57 22.38
N GLY A 115 -2.62 6.96 23.41
CA GLY A 115 -3.54 5.82 23.29
C GLY A 115 -2.88 4.47 22.97
N CYS A 116 -1.58 4.45 22.61
CA CYS A 116 -0.82 3.22 22.36
C CYS A 116 0.12 2.89 23.52
N LYS A 117 0.27 1.61 23.81
CA LYS A 117 1.28 1.15 24.76
C LYS A 117 2.65 1.08 24.07
N PRO A 118 3.76 1.21 24.80
CA PRO A 118 5.08 0.96 24.25
C PRO A 118 5.14 -0.39 23.53
N LYS A 119 5.73 -0.41 22.35
CA LYS A 119 5.86 -1.57 21.44
C LYS A 119 4.58 -1.97 20.69
N ASP A 120 3.43 -1.35 20.92
CA ASP A 120 2.25 -1.60 20.08
C ASP A 120 2.53 -1.22 18.63
N LEU A 121 2.05 -2.01 17.70
CA LEU A 121 1.93 -1.61 16.30
C LEU A 121 0.79 -0.60 16.19
N ILE A 122 1.06 0.59 15.65
CA ILE A 122 0.08 1.70 15.69
C ILE A 122 -1.09 1.47 14.73
N GLY A 123 -0.84 0.83 13.59
CA GLY A 123 -1.89 0.55 12.59
C GLY A 123 -2.08 1.70 11.58
N ILE A 124 -1.09 2.57 11.43
CA ILE A 124 -1.15 3.74 10.54
C ILE A 124 -1.71 3.45 9.15
N PRO A 125 -1.29 2.40 8.42
CA PRO A 125 -1.80 2.14 7.07
C PRO A 125 -3.32 1.99 7.04
N TRP A 126 -3.87 1.28 8.01
CA TRP A 126 -5.31 1.03 8.08
C TRP A 126 -6.08 2.23 8.60
N LEU A 127 -5.53 3.00 9.54
CA LEU A 127 -6.13 4.26 9.99
C LEU A 127 -6.29 5.22 8.80
N VAL A 128 -5.23 5.38 8.00
CA VAL A 128 -5.28 6.21 6.77
C VAL A 128 -6.27 5.64 5.76
N ALA A 129 -6.20 4.35 5.44
CA ALA A 129 -7.08 3.74 4.45
C ALA A 129 -8.56 3.86 4.81
N LEU A 130 -8.91 3.70 6.10
CA LEU A 130 -10.27 3.84 6.58
C LEU A 130 -10.74 5.29 6.61
N ALA A 131 -9.86 6.23 6.96
CA ALA A 131 -10.16 7.67 6.90
C ALA A 131 -10.41 8.12 5.46
N LEU A 132 -9.58 7.71 4.50
CA LEU A 132 -9.78 7.99 3.08
C LEU A 132 -11.10 7.39 2.57
N ARG A 133 -11.43 6.16 2.99
CA ARG A 133 -12.74 5.58 2.68
C ARG A 133 -13.88 6.43 3.25
N GLY A 134 -13.72 6.96 4.48
CA GLY A 134 -14.65 7.92 5.09
C GLY A 134 -14.78 9.23 4.30
N ASP A 135 -13.68 9.70 3.70
CA ASP A 135 -13.64 10.86 2.80
C ASP A 135 -14.24 10.57 1.40
N GLY A 136 -14.83 9.39 1.22
CA GLY A 136 -15.56 9.02 0.00
C GLY A 136 -14.69 8.40 -1.10
N TRP A 137 -13.46 7.94 -0.81
CA TRP A 137 -12.70 7.09 -1.71
C TRP A 137 -13.27 5.66 -1.75
N TYR A 138 -13.16 5.01 -2.89
CA TYR A 138 -13.33 3.57 -2.98
C TYR A 138 -12.02 2.87 -2.65
N LEU A 139 -11.94 2.22 -1.50
CA LEU A 139 -10.82 1.35 -1.13
C LEU A 139 -10.99 0.01 -1.87
N ARG A 140 -10.29 -0.16 -2.99
CA ARG A 140 -10.47 -1.28 -3.91
C ARG A 140 -9.65 -2.50 -3.57
N SER A 141 -8.43 -2.30 -3.08
CA SER A 141 -7.54 -3.40 -2.71
C SER A 141 -6.52 -2.95 -1.69
N SER A 142 -6.13 -3.87 -0.82
CA SER A 142 -4.90 -3.83 -0.06
C SER A 142 -3.91 -4.81 -0.67
N ILE A 143 -2.77 -4.31 -1.07
CA ILE A 143 -1.71 -5.07 -1.70
C ILE A 143 -0.55 -5.14 -0.71
N ILE A 144 0.02 -6.32 -0.54
CA ILE A 144 1.22 -6.52 0.25
C ILE A 144 2.43 -6.40 -0.68
N TRP A 145 3.22 -5.38 -0.50
CA TRP A 145 4.55 -5.32 -1.09
C TRP A 145 5.52 -6.10 -0.21
N HIS A 146 5.75 -7.35 -0.56
CA HIS A 146 6.71 -8.22 0.11
C HIS A 146 8.13 -7.93 -0.39
N LYS A 147 8.98 -7.47 0.52
CA LYS A 147 10.41 -7.20 0.29
C LYS A 147 11.19 -8.48 0.59
N THR A 148 11.81 -9.09 -0.43
CA THR A 148 12.58 -10.33 -0.24
C THR A 148 13.94 -10.07 0.42
N ASN A 149 14.39 -8.80 0.43
CA ASN A 149 15.62 -8.33 1.06
C ASN A 149 15.31 -7.19 2.08
N PRO A 150 14.51 -7.45 3.14
CA PRO A 150 14.20 -6.43 4.14
C PRO A 150 15.45 -6.04 4.92
N MET A 151 15.45 -4.80 5.43
CA MET A 151 16.48 -4.39 6.39
C MET A 151 16.41 -5.27 7.64
N PRO A 152 17.54 -5.80 8.13
CA PRO A 152 17.55 -6.58 9.35
C PRO A 152 17.13 -5.75 10.55
N GLU A 153 16.32 -6.32 11.41
CA GLU A 153 15.91 -5.73 12.68
C GLU A 153 16.56 -6.47 13.85
N SER A 154 17.04 -5.74 14.87
CA SER A 154 17.61 -6.34 16.07
C SER A 154 16.55 -6.87 17.05
N THR A 155 15.28 -6.67 16.77
CA THR A 155 14.15 -7.08 17.60
C THR A 155 14.05 -8.61 17.69
N ARG A 156 13.86 -9.14 18.91
CA ARG A 156 13.81 -10.59 19.17
C ARG A 156 12.46 -11.06 19.73
N ASP A 157 11.53 -10.15 19.99
CA ASP A 157 10.23 -10.43 20.62
C ASP A 157 9.06 -10.36 19.62
N ARG A 158 9.34 -10.23 18.34
CA ARG A 158 8.40 -10.29 17.22
C ARG A 158 9.10 -10.64 15.91
N PRO A 159 8.37 -11.11 14.89
CA PRO A 159 8.94 -11.30 13.55
C PRO A 159 9.48 -9.99 12.95
N THR A 160 10.53 -10.10 12.15
CA THR A 160 11.04 -8.99 11.33
C THR A 160 9.99 -8.60 10.29
N ARG A 161 9.76 -7.31 10.15
CA ARG A 161 8.82 -6.77 9.16
C ARG A 161 9.46 -6.81 7.76
N CYS A 162 8.82 -7.52 6.84
CA CYS A 162 9.30 -7.67 5.46
C CYS A 162 8.31 -7.15 4.41
N TYR A 163 7.30 -6.37 4.79
CA TYR A 163 6.32 -5.85 3.86
C TYR A 163 5.88 -4.42 4.17
N GLU A 164 5.32 -3.79 3.17
CA GLU A 164 4.54 -2.55 3.27
C GLU A 164 3.20 -2.73 2.58
N TYR A 165 2.25 -1.83 2.84
CA TYR A 165 0.97 -1.82 2.15
C TYR A 165 1.01 -0.90 0.94
N VAL A 166 0.39 -1.35 -0.16
CA VAL A 166 0.01 -0.49 -1.28
C VAL A 166 -1.51 -0.56 -1.39
N PHE A 167 -2.18 0.56 -1.12
CA PHE A 167 -3.63 0.64 -1.28
C PHE A 167 -3.98 1.12 -2.67
N LEU A 168 -4.88 0.40 -3.34
CA LEU A 168 -5.56 0.88 -4.53
C LEU A 168 -6.83 1.62 -4.12
N LEU A 169 -6.82 2.90 -4.36
CA LEU A 169 -7.94 3.81 -4.13
C LEU A 169 -8.44 4.34 -5.45
N THR A 170 -9.76 4.55 -5.58
CA THR A 170 -10.34 5.11 -6.79
C THR A 170 -11.38 6.17 -6.46
N LYS A 171 -11.55 7.13 -7.37
CA LYS A 171 -12.53 8.21 -7.23
C LYS A 171 -13.96 7.72 -7.37
N SER A 172 -14.17 6.73 -8.24
CA SER A 172 -15.50 6.17 -8.52
C SER A 172 -15.48 4.64 -8.56
N LYS A 173 -16.67 4.03 -8.62
CA LYS A 173 -16.83 2.57 -8.74
C LYS A 173 -16.33 2.00 -10.07
N LYS A 174 -16.33 2.83 -11.12
CA LYS A 174 -15.77 2.50 -12.43
C LYS A 174 -14.45 3.24 -12.57
N TYR A 175 -13.39 2.51 -12.89
CA TYR A 175 -12.05 3.08 -13.02
C TYR A 175 -11.25 2.27 -14.04
N TYR A 176 -10.18 2.87 -14.56
CA TYR A 176 -9.28 2.19 -15.48
C TYR A 176 -8.42 1.17 -14.75
N TYR A 177 -8.45 -0.07 -15.19
CA TYR A 177 -7.55 -1.13 -14.74
C TYR A 177 -7.39 -2.17 -15.84
N ASP A 178 -6.24 -2.16 -16.50
CA ASP A 178 -5.89 -3.15 -17.52
C ASP A 178 -5.44 -4.46 -16.86
N TRP A 179 -6.43 -5.29 -16.52
CA TRP A 179 -6.16 -6.55 -15.86
C TRP A 179 -5.39 -7.54 -16.73
N GLN A 180 -5.48 -7.42 -18.08
CA GLN A 180 -4.79 -8.30 -19.02
C GLN A 180 -3.30 -7.98 -19.07
N ALA A 181 -2.93 -6.70 -19.09
CA ALA A 181 -1.53 -6.26 -19.09
C ALA A 181 -0.77 -6.69 -17.83
N VAL A 182 -1.47 -6.80 -16.69
CA VAL A 182 -0.86 -7.17 -15.40
C VAL A 182 -1.14 -8.61 -14.97
N ALA A 183 -1.79 -9.40 -15.83
CA ALA A 183 -2.19 -10.77 -15.54
C ALA A 183 -0.98 -11.68 -15.27
N GLU A 184 -1.19 -12.68 -14.43
CA GLU A 184 -0.20 -13.71 -14.11
C GLU A 184 -0.48 -15.00 -14.90
N PRO A 185 0.55 -15.76 -15.31
CA PRO A 185 0.34 -17.07 -15.90
C PRO A 185 -0.35 -18.00 -14.90
N ILE A 186 -1.22 -18.87 -15.39
CA ILE A 186 -1.82 -19.94 -14.57
C ILE A 186 -0.77 -21.04 -14.30
N ALA A 187 -0.86 -21.67 -13.13
CA ALA A 187 -0.02 -22.83 -12.85
C ALA A 187 -0.39 -24.00 -13.77
N PRO A 188 0.59 -24.81 -14.23
CA PRO A 188 0.33 -26.00 -15.08
C PRO A 188 -0.70 -26.96 -14.46
N THR A 189 -0.69 -27.13 -13.15
CA THR A 189 -1.65 -27.93 -12.39
C THR A 189 -3.08 -27.37 -12.49
N THR A 190 -3.25 -26.04 -12.62
CA THR A 190 -4.56 -25.42 -12.82
C THR A 190 -5.11 -25.71 -14.21
N ALA A 191 -4.26 -25.60 -15.23
CA ALA A 191 -4.63 -25.96 -16.61
C ALA A 191 -5.05 -27.44 -16.71
N GLY A 192 -4.26 -28.34 -16.14
CA GLY A 192 -4.57 -29.78 -16.08
C GLY A 192 -5.92 -30.07 -15.38
N ARG A 193 -6.18 -29.40 -14.25
CA ARG A 193 -7.44 -29.55 -13.52
C ARG A 193 -8.65 -29.02 -14.30
N LEU A 194 -8.49 -27.95 -15.05
CA LEU A 194 -9.56 -27.43 -15.90
C LEU A 194 -9.89 -28.37 -17.05
N LYS A 195 -8.88 -29.03 -17.66
CA LYS A 195 -9.02 -30.02 -18.69
C LYS A 195 -9.69 -31.31 -18.21
N SER A 196 -9.26 -31.79 -17.03
CA SER A 196 -9.78 -33.08 -16.49
C SER A 196 -11.17 -32.95 -15.86
N GLY A 197 -11.71 -31.74 -15.70
CA GLY A 197 -13.01 -31.53 -15.07
C GLY A 197 -12.98 -31.83 -13.54
N VAL A 198 -14.15 -31.73 -12.92
CA VAL A 198 -14.36 -32.06 -11.51
C VAL A 198 -15.28 -33.25 -11.41
N SER A 199 -14.83 -34.37 -10.84
CA SER A 199 -15.63 -35.55 -10.66
C SER A 199 -16.84 -35.29 -9.73
N LYS A 200 -17.96 -36.00 -9.97
CA LYS A 200 -19.18 -35.89 -9.15
C LYS A 200 -18.96 -36.29 -7.68
N GLY A 201 -17.87 -36.99 -7.36
CA GLY A 201 -17.52 -37.45 -6.03
C GLY A 201 -16.49 -36.60 -5.30
N ASN A 202 -16.28 -35.35 -5.71
CA ASN A 202 -15.32 -34.48 -5.05
C ASN A 202 -15.80 -34.13 -3.63
N LYS A 203 -14.90 -34.34 -2.63
CA LYS A 203 -15.15 -34.06 -1.22
C LYS A 203 -15.62 -32.64 -0.90
N TYR A 204 -15.43 -31.68 -1.81
CA TYR A 204 -15.89 -30.30 -1.68
C TYR A 204 -17.37 -30.08 -2.06
N ASN A 205 -18.06 -31.13 -2.51
CA ASN A 205 -19.53 -31.12 -2.72
C ASN A 205 -20.30 -31.58 -1.49
N VAL A 206 -19.64 -31.76 -0.36
CA VAL A 206 -20.23 -32.24 0.89
C VAL A 206 -20.68 -31.04 1.71
N THR A 207 -21.84 -31.16 2.33
CA THR A 207 -22.34 -30.18 3.32
C THR A 207 -21.36 -30.15 4.50
N VAL A 208 -20.77 -28.98 4.78
CA VAL A 208 -19.93 -28.81 5.97
C VAL A 208 -20.84 -28.74 7.20
N PRO A 209 -20.53 -29.46 8.32
CA PRO A 209 -21.31 -29.36 9.55
C PRO A 209 -21.50 -27.89 9.96
N GLY A 210 -22.74 -27.48 10.22
CA GLY A 210 -23.11 -26.09 10.57
C GLY A 210 -23.51 -25.21 9.38
N GLN A 211 -23.48 -25.70 8.16
CA GLN A 211 -24.01 -24.98 6.99
C GLN A 211 -25.33 -25.60 6.53
N ASN A 212 -26.36 -24.77 6.41
CA ASN A 212 -27.71 -25.22 6.00
C ASN A 212 -27.85 -25.54 4.50
N GLN A 213 -26.79 -25.29 3.69
CA GLN A 213 -26.78 -25.59 2.26
C GLN A 213 -25.41 -26.10 1.81
N PRO A 214 -25.35 -27.06 0.84
CA PRO A 214 -24.09 -27.49 0.23
C PRO A 214 -23.40 -26.29 -0.42
N GLN A 215 -22.11 -26.11 -0.15
CA GLN A 215 -21.33 -25.14 -0.88
C GLN A 215 -21.29 -25.55 -2.36
N LYS A 216 -22.01 -24.86 -3.20
CA LYS A 216 -21.93 -24.99 -4.69
C LYS A 216 -20.65 -24.33 -5.20
N ILE A 217 -19.50 -24.68 -4.62
CA ILE A 217 -18.20 -24.08 -4.97
C ILE A 217 -17.78 -24.49 -6.39
N ASN A 218 -18.23 -25.63 -6.87
CA ASN A 218 -17.97 -26.07 -8.24
C ASN A 218 -19.19 -26.79 -8.79
N ARG A 219 -19.79 -26.27 -9.84
CA ARG A 219 -20.70 -27.06 -10.64
C ARG A 219 -19.93 -28.27 -11.20
N PRO A 220 -20.45 -29.51 -11.10
CA PRO A 220 -19.84 -30.66 -11.76
C PRO A 220 -19.64 -30.30 -13.23
N ARG A 221 -18.43 -30.39 -13.71
CA ARG A 221 -18.10 -30.14 -15.12
C ARG A 221 -17.71 -31.46 -15.72
N GLU A 222 -18.31 -31.78 -16.84
CA GLU A 222 -17.94 -32.98 -17.56
C GLU A 222 -16.48 -32.90 -18.02
N LYS A 223 -15.83 -34.06 -18.12
CA LYS A 223 -14.46 -34.15 -18.63
C LYS A 223 -14.45 -33.56 -20.04
N GLY A 224 -13.58 -32.63 -20.32
CA GLY A 224 -13.52 -31.94 -21.61
C GLY A 224 -14.50 -30.76 -21.77
N ALA A 225 -15.18 -30.32 -20.69
CA ALA A 225 -16.08 -29.16 -20.71
C ALA A 225 -15.42 -27.85 -21.15
N TYR A 226 -14.09 -27.77 -21.11
CA TYR A 226 -13.30 -26.69 -21.67
C TYR A 226 -12.39 -27.24 -22.75
N ALA A 227 -12.62 -26.83 -24.00
CA ALA A 227 -11.61 -26.96 -25.06
C ALA A 227 -10.35 -26.15 -24.63
N ASP A 228 -9.17 -26.58 -25.07
CA ASP A 228 -7.91 -25.93 -24.76
C ASP A 228 -7.92 -24.42 -25.06
N GLU A 229 -8.61 -24.05 -26.13
CA GLU A 229 -8.80 -22.66 -26.57
C GLU A 229 -9.65 -21.81 -25.61
N MET A 230 -10.47 -22.44 -24.76
CA MET A 230 -11.32 -21.76 -23.78
C MET A 230 -10.62 -21.55 -22.43
N ILE A 231 -9.45 -22.12 -22.22
CA ILE A 231 -8.69 -22.00 -21.01
C ILE A 231 -7.77 -20.79 -21.15
N SER A 232 -8.12 -19.70 -20.48
CA SER A 232 -7.22 -18.54 -20.44
C SER A 232 -5.85 -18.96 -19.88
N PRO A 233 -4.74 -18.67 -20.57
CA PRO A 233 -3.39 -18.97 -20.09
C PRO A 233 -2.99 -18.11 -18.91
N VAL A 234 -3.77 -17.06 -18.61
CA VAL A 234 -3.51 -16.07 -17.57
C VAL A 234 -4.67 -15.95 -16.59
N ARG A 235 -4.37 -15.45 -15.41
CA ARG A 235 -5.33 -15.11 -14.35
C ARG A 235 -5.09 -13.71 -13.84
N SER A 236 -6.06 -13.13 -13.16
CA SER A 236 -5.90 -11.86 -12.47
C SER A 236 -4.71 -11.90 -11.51
N ARG A 237 -3.93 -10.82 -11.48
CA ARG A 237 -2.80 -10.65 -10.58
C ARG A 237 -3.25 -10.72 -9.13
N ARG A 238 -2.52 -11.45 -8.32
CA ARG A 238 -2.75 -11.53 -6.87
C ARG A 238 -2.21 -10.29 -6.16
N ASN A 239 -2.71 -10.05 -4.97
CA ASN A 239 -2.41 -8.87 -4.17
C ASN A 239 -1.21 -9.05 -3.20
N VAL A 240 -0.34 -10.01 -3.44
CA VAL A 240 0.97 -10.11 -2.77
C VAL A 240 2.04 -10.00 -3.85
N TRP A 241 2.78 -8.89 -3.82
CA TRP A 241 3.80 -8.58 -4.81
C TRP A 241 5.18 -8.72 -4.21
N GLN A 242 5.99 -9.57 -4.80
CA GLN A 242 7.39 -9.74 -4.43
C GLN A 242 8.23 -8.77 -5.26
N ILE A 243 8.71 -7.71 -4.63
CA ILE A 243 9.53 -6.70 -5.28
C ILE A 243 10.70 -6.38 -4.36
N ASN A 244 11.92 -6.60 -4.85
CA ASN A 244 13.13 -6.27 -4.11
C ASN A 244 13.28 -4.77 -3.97
N THR A 245 13.79 -4.34 -2.81
CA THR A 245 14.28 -2.98 -2.68
C THR A 245 15.61 -2.86 -3.43
N ALA A 246 15.70 -1.88 -4.33
CA ALA A 246 16.97 -1.52 -4.93
C ALA A 246 17.72 -0.58 -3.98
N SER A 247 19.00 -0.86 -3.73
CA SER A 247 19.86 0.11 -3.08
C SER A 247 20.13 1.22 -4.09
N VAL A 248 19.55 2.38 -3.86
CA VAL A 248 19.84 3.57 -4.70
C VAL A 248 20.98 4.33 -4.04
N SER A 249 22.05 4.51 -4.76
CA SER A 249 23.05 5.53 -4.42
C SER A 249 22.37 6.89 -4.59
N TYR A 250 22.14 7.60 -3.50
CA TYR A 250 21.44 8.88 -3.46
C TYR A 250 22.15 10.03 -4.22
N THR A 251 23.20 9.74 -4.96
CA THR A 251 23.95 10.75 -5.71
C THR A 251 23.24 11.23 -6.99
N HIS A 252 22.16 10.58 -7.46
CA HIS A 252 21.53 10.92 -8.74
C HIS A 252 20.01 11.07 -8.74
N LEU A 253 19.31 10.76 -7.66
CA LEU A 253 17.87 10.96 -7.54
C LEU A 253 17.55 11.47 -6.13
N THR A 254 17.89 12.71 -5.84
CA THR A 254 16.99 13.49 -5.03
C THR A 254 15.73 13.70 -5.87
N LEU A 255 14.85 12.69 -5.94
CA LEU A 255 13.45 13.00 -6.18
C LEU A 255 13.13 14.12 -5.21
N PRO A 256 12.64 15.28 -5.68
CA PRO A 256 12.25 16.33 -4.78
C PRO A 256 11.28 15.68 -3.80
N THR A 257 11.73 15.53 -2.57
CA THR A 257 10.87 15.11 -1.48
C THR A 257 9.79 16.16 -1.47
N ILE A 258 8.56 15.77 -1.77
CA ILE A 258 7.43 16.69 -1.71
C ILE A 258 7.40 17.17 -0.27
N ARG A 259 7.81 18.42 -0.09
CA ARG A 259 7.80 19.10 1.19
C ARG A 259 6.37 19.40 1.59
#